data_ced8fee37405a78f0a92eedcaa9efa50
#
_entry.id   ced8fee37405a78f0a92eedcaa9efa50
#
_cell.length_a   1.000
_cell.length_b   1.000
_cell.length_c   1.000
_cell.angle_alpha   90.00
_cell.angle_beta   90.00
_cell.angle_gamma   90.00
#
_symmetry.space_group_name_H-M   'P 1'
#
loop_
_entity.id
_entity.type
_entity.pdbx_description
1 polymer ?
#
loop_
_entity_poly.entity_id
_entity_poly.type
_entity_poly.pdbx_seq_one_letter_code
_entity_poly.pdbx_strand_id
1 'polypeptide(L)' 'MADRIPARALAARTSSPTSGTPDPIQLHAAAHNALGTALHHLRQPHVDAARARRKVMQAQAALRGLDMALSLEG' A
#
# COMPACT_ATOMS: atom_id res chain seq x y z
N MET A 1 -19.30 15.90 -19.93
CA MET A 1 -19.01 16.73 -19.44
C MET A 1 -18.73 16.80 -18.05
N ALA A 2 -19.10 17.68 -17.41
CA ALA A 2 -18.71 17.86 -16.05
C ALA A 2 -19.18 16.77 -15.15
N ASP A 3 -20.20 16.10 -15.54
CA ASP A 3 -20.67 15.11 -14.63
C ASP A 3 -19.73 14.01 -14.39
N ARG A 4 -18.81 13.76 -15.25
CA ARG A 4 -17.89 12.71 -14.99
C ARG A 4 -17.01 13.06 -13.85
N ILE A 5 -16.61 14.28 -13.73
CA ILE A 5 -15.72 14.67 -12.69
C ILE A 5 -16.33 14.52 -11.33
N PRO A 6 -17.53 14.92 -11.12
CA PRO A 6 -18.13 14.73 -9.81
C PRO A 6 -18.23 13.28 -9.41
N ALA A 7 -18.53 12.44 -10.35
CA ALA A 7 -18.64 11.04 -10.01
C ALA A 7 -17.30 10.49 -9.58
N ARG A 8 -16.26 10.93 -10.25
CA ARG A 8 -14.96 10.46 -9.91
C ARG A 8 -14.58 10.98 -8.55
N ALA A 9 -14.87 12.21 -8.27
CA ALA A 9 -14.55 12.76 -6.98
C ALA A 9 -15.29 12.03 -5.88
N LEU A 10 -16.51 11.63 -6.15
CA LEU A 10 -17.22 10.90 -5.17
C LEU A 10 -16.60 9.57 -4.89
N ALA A 11 -16.21 8.87 -5.89
CA ALA A 11 -15.57 7.59 -5.69
C ALA A 11 -14.29 7.75 -4.90
N ALA A 12 -13.55 8.77 -5.18
CA ALA A 12 -12.31 8.98 -4.45
C ALA A 12 -12.59 9.23 -2.99
N ARG A 13 -13.63 10.00 -2.70
CA ARG A 13 -13.91 10.26 -1.33
C ARG A 13 -14.38 9.05 -0.60
N THR A 14 -15.18 8.26 -1.22
CA THR A 14 -15.67 7.10 -0.54
C THR A 14 -14.58 6.13 -0.28
N SER A 15 -13.55 6.17 -1.06
CA SER A 15 -12.53 5.19 -0.83
C SER A 15 -11.61 5.58 0.29
N SER A 16 -11.65 6.76 0.75
CA SER A 16 -10.73 7.04 1.80
C SER A 16 -11.41 7.45 3.02
N PRO A 17 -12.03 6.67 3.62
CA PRO A 17 -12.75 7.05 4.68
C PRO A 17 -12.14 7.20 5.88
N THR A 18 -11.81 6.55 6.32
CA THR A 18 -11.54 6.52 7.50
C THR A 18 -10.55 6.99 7.97
N SER A 19 -10.33 7.30 8.43
CA SER A 19 -9.62 7.82 9.08
C SER A 19 -9.03 7.37 10.11
N GLY A 20 -8.22 7.51 10.42
CA GLY A 20 -7.72 7.18 11.53
C GLY A 20 -7.02 5.98 11.64
N THR A 21 -7.56 4.99 11.97
CA THR A 21 -6.90 3.76 12.28
C THR A 21 -6.59 2.98 11.05
N PRO A 22 -5.39 2.58 10.86
CA PRO A 22 -5.03 1.77 9.71
C PRO A 22 -5.70 0.42 9.80
N ASP A 23 -6.16 -0.06 8.69
CA ASP A 23 -6.81 -1.35 8.62
C ASP A 23 -5.75 -2.44 8.49
N PRO A 24 -5.68 -3.38 9.41
CA PRO A 24 -4.68 -4.44 9.32
C PRO A 24 -4.74 -5.23 8.03
N ILE A 25 -5.94 -5.45 7.51
CA ILE A 25 -6.06 -6.19 6.26
C ILE A 25 -5.42 -5.42 5.12
N GLN A 26 -5.63 -4.12 5.07
CA GLN A 26 -5.04 -3.31 4.02
C GLN A 26 -3.54 -3.18 4.21
N LEU A 27 -3.08 -3.08 5.44
CA LEU A 27 -1.65 -3.01 5.68
C LEU A 27 -0.96 -4.30 5.28
N HIS A 28 -1.60 -5.43 5.57
CA HIS A 28 -1.07 -6.71 5.16
C HIS A 28 -0.98 -6.79 3.64
N ALA A 29 -2.04 -6.39 2.95
CA ALA A 29 -2.05 -6.42 1.50
C ALA A 29 -1.00 -5.50 0.92
N ALA A 30 -0.84 -4.32 1.49
CA ALA A 30 0.16 -3.37 1.01
C ALA A 30 1.57 -3.92 1.16
N ALA A 31 1.86 -4.55 2.30
CA ALA A 31 3.18 -5.14 2.51
C ALA A 31 3.40 -6.30 1.53
N HIS A 32 2.42 -7.15 1.39
CA HIS A 32 2.51 -8.29 0.51
C HIS A 32 2.76 -7.84 -0.94
N ASN A 33 1.98 -6.87 -1.39
CA ASN A 33 2.11 -6.40 -2.76
C ASN A 33 3.43 -5.69 -3.00
N ALA A 34 3.88 -4.90 -2.04
CA ALA A 34 5.14 -4.19 -2.18
C ALA A 34 6.31 -5.18 -2.24
N LEU A 35 6.28 -6.20 -1.40
CA LEU A 35 7.34 -7.21 -1.42
C LEU A 35 7.31 -8.01 -2.72
N GLY A 36 6.13 -8.33 -3.20
CA GLY A 36 6.01 -9.03 -4.47
C GLY A 36 6.56 -8.22 -5.62
N THR A 37 6.28 -6.91 -5.61
CA THR A 37 6.79 -6.03 -6.65
C THR A 37 8.31 -5.89 -6.55
N ALA A 38 8.84 -5.81 -5.33
CA ALA A 38 10.28 -5.74 -5.16
C ALA A 38 10.94 -7.00 -5.72
N LEU A 39 10.34 -8.15 -5.45
CA LEU A 39 10.87 -9.40 -5.95
C LEU A 39 10.83 -9.43 -7.47
N HIS A 40 9.76 -8.93 -8.04
CA HIS A 40 9.62 -8.86 -9.48
C HIS A 40 10.77 -8.04 -10.09
N HIS A 41 11.08 -6.89 -9.49
CA HIS A 41 12.17 -6.06 -10.00
C HIS A 41 13.52 -6.78 -9.89
N LEU A 42 13.70 -7.59 -8.88
CA LEU A 42 14.95 -8.33 -8.73
C LEU A 42 15.09 -9.48 -9.73
N ARG A 43 13.97 -9.95 -10.22
CA ARG A 43 14.01 -11.06 -11.17
C ARG A 43 14.15 -10.64 -12.62
N GLN A 44 14.12 -9.35 -12.88
CA GLN A 44 14.25 -8.88 -14.25
C GLN A 44 15.66 -9.11 -14.76
N PRO A 45 15.82 -9.30 -16.06
CA PRO A 45 17.16 -9.46 -16.63
C PRO A 45 18.06 -8.29 -16.28
N HIS A 46 17.48 -7.10 -16.26
CA HIS A 46 18.22 -5.94 -15.82
C HIS A 46 17.63 -5.56 -14.46
N VAL A 47 18.32 -5.90 -13.43
CA VAL A 47 17.84 -5.68 -12.09
C VAL A 47 17.70 -4.19 -11.82
N ASP A 48 16.53 -3.79 -11.35
CA ASP A 48 16.30 -2.41 -11.00
C ASP A 48 16.35 -2.32 -9.48
N ALA A 49 17.53 -2.17 -8.97
CA ALA A 49 17.73 -2.16 -7.53
C ALA A 49 17.08 -0.96 -6.87
N ALA A 50 17.04 0.17 -7.55
CA ALA A 50 16.45 1.37 -6.97
C ALA A 50 14.94 1.19 -6.76
N ARG A 51 14.25 0.62 -7.74
CA ARG A 51 12.82 0.39 -7.60
C ARG A 51 12.54 -0.69 -6.57
N ALA A 52 13.33 -1.75 -6.58
CA ALA A 52 13.16 -2.80 -5.61
C ALA A 52 13.31 -2.25 -4.20
N ARG A 53 14.30 -1.40 -4.00
CA ARG A 53 14.55 -0.84 -2.70
C ARG A 53 13.40 0.05 -2.23
N ARG A 54 12.85 0.86 -3.14
CA ARG A 54 11.71 1.68 -2.79
C ARG A 54 10.52 0.84 -2.36
N LYS A 55 10.30 -0.26 -3.05
CA LYS A 55 9.19 -1.14 -2.70
C LYS A 55 9.42 -1.81 -1.36
N VAL A 56 10.65 -2.17 -1.05
CA VAL A 56 10.95 -2.74 0.25
C VAL A 56 10.71 -1.70 1.34
N MET A 57 11.04 -0.45 1.09
CA MET A 57 10.78 0.59 2.07
C MET A 57 9.28 0.78 2.30
N GLN A 58 8.49 0.69 1.24
CA GLN A 58 7.05 0.75 1.38
C GLN A 58 6.54 -0.43 2.19
N ALA A 59 7.09 -1.60 1.93
CA ALA A 59 6.70 -2.79 2.68
C ALA A 59 7.05 -2.64 4.15
N GLN A 60 8.20 -2.07 4.45
CA GLN A 60 8.59 -1.87 5.83
C GLN A 60 7.63 -0.94 6.55
N ALA A 61 7.22 0.12 5.89
CA ALA A 61 6.27 1.05 6.50
C ALA A 61 4.94 0.35 6.76
N ALA A 62 4.48 -0.45 5.80
CA ALA A 62 3.23 -1.16 5.97
C ALA A 62 3.33 -2.20 7.08
N LEU A 63 4.48 -2.87 7.19
CA LEU A 63 4.68 -3.86 8.24
C LEU A 63 4.72 -3.21 9.61
N ARG A 64 5.31 -2.03 9.70
CA ARG A 64 5.32 -1.33 10.96
C ARG A 64 3.91 -0.96 11.38
N GLY A 65 3.12 -0.48 10.44
CA GLY A 65 1.74 -0.16 10.73
C GLY A 65 0.95 -1.39 11.13
N LEU A 66 1.19 -2.51 10.44
CA LEU A 66 0.52 -3.75 10.77
C LEU A 66 0.90 -4.24 12.16
N ASP A 67 2.17 -4.18 12.48
CA ASP A 67 2.64 -4.61 13.78
C ASP A 67 2.00 -3.77 14.87
N MET A 68 1.91 -2.47 14.68
CA MET A 68 1.28 -1.61 15.63
C MET A 68 -0.21 -1.92 15.77
N ALA A 69 -0.89 -2.14 14.66
CA ALA A 69 -2.31 -2.44 14.70
C ALA A 69 -2.58 -3.74 15.43
N LEU A 70 -1.76 -4.74 15.18
CA LEU A 70 -1.94 -6.01 15.84
C LEU A 70 -1.60 -5.92 17.33
N SER A 71 -0.64 -5.10 17.68
CA SER A 71 -0.31 -4.91 19.09
C SER A 71 -1.43 -4.23 19.83
N LEU A 72 -2.09 -3.29 19.19
CA LEU A 72 -3.19 -2.62 19.86
C LEU A 72 -4.36 -3.54 20.08
N GLU A 73 -4.54 -4.50 19.21
CA GLU A 73 -5.63 -5.42 19.38
C GLU A 73 -5.32 -6.50 20.40
N GLY A 74 -4.11 -6.83 20.50
CA GLY A 74 -3.74 -7.90 21.36
C GLY A 74 -3.40 -7.45 22.71
#